data_33724af13bd38dcc32f3612ef61ea8b3
#
_entry.id   33724af13bd38dcc32f3612ef61ea8b3
#
_cell.length_a   1.000
_cell.length_b   1.000
_cell.length_c   1.000
_cell.angle_alpha   90.00
_cell.angle_beta   90.00
_cell.angle_gamma   90.00
#
_symmetry.space_group_name_H-M   'P 1'
#
loop_
_entity.id
_entity.type
_entity.pdbx_description
1 polymer ?
#
loop_
_entity_poly.entity_id
_entity_poly.type
_entity_poly.pdbx_seq_one_letter_code
_entity_poly.pdbx_strand_id
1 'polypeptide(L)'
;MINILVFGDSNSWGYTDEDEGKRYDKRWPIELSNNLANARLNCSVKEDSLPGRTTNINDMQDGSHLNGASVFKSCLLSHSPLNLIIIMLGTNDLKKRFNRSSDEVAKGVKELINIAKHTFSGKGSWHDQNLSEIVVICPPVLGELSNDLQWSNYIEWEGAFDKSKKLFNSLKHVTDEEKIYLIDSNQYIESSSLDPIHWSKKTHETFGKKVADLIVNRIKL
;
A
#
# COMPACT_ATOMS: atom_id res chain seq x y z
N MET A 1 -4.90 -3.02 23.24
CA MET A 1 -4.63 -2.07 22.15
C MET A 1 -4.39 -2.86 20.87
N ILE A 2 -5.02 -2.47 19.78
CA ILE A 2 -4.89 -3.10 18.46
C ILE A 2 -3.73 -2.40 17.72
N ASN A 3 -2.69 -3.13 17.36
CA ASN A 3 -1.54 -2.59 16.63
C ASN A 3 -1.67 -2.91 15.15
N ILE A 4 -1.66 -1.89 14.30
CA ILE A 4 -1.81 -1.98 12.85
C ILE A 4 -0.54 -1.41 12.22
N LEU A 5 0.04 -2.15 11.27
CA LEU A 5 1.13 -1.66 10.44
C LEU A 5 0.60 -1.36 9.04
N VAL A 6 0.91 -0.17 8.53
CA VAL A 6 0.72 0.20 7.12
C VAL A 6 2.07 0.17 6.43
N PHE A 7 2.24 -0.73 5.48
CA PHE A 7 3.43 -0.88 4.66
C PHE A 7 3.11 -0.47 3.22
N GLY A 8 3.70 0.64 2.77
CA GLY A 8 3.31 1.24 1.49
C GLY A 8 4.38 2.10 0.82
N ASP A 9 3.94 2.84 -0.18
CA ASP A 9 4.73 3.76 -0.99
C ASP A 9 4.40 5.24 -0.70
N SER A 10 4.61 6.14 -1.68
CA SER A 10 4.34 7.57 -1.58
C SER A 10 2.88 7.89 -1.23
N ASN A 11 1.91 7.12 -1.74
CA ASN A 11 0.50 7.31 -1.45
C ASN A 11 0.15 6.96 0.00
N SER A 12 0.88 6.06 0.65
CA SER A 12 0.74 5.80 2.08
C SER A 12 1.58 6.74 2.94
N TRP A 13 2.73 7.18 2.42
CA TRP A 13 3.58 8.17 3.07
C TRP A 13 2.89 9.53 3.19
N GLY A 14 1.96 9.83 2.25
CA GLY A 14 1.20 11.08 2.25
C GLY A 14 1.76 12.14 1.31
N TYR A 15 2.37 11.72 0.19
CA TYR A 15 2.74 12.64 -0.89
C TYR A 15 1.47 13.25 -1.51
N THR A 16 1.45 14.56 -1.67
CA THR A 16 0.44 15.27 -2.46
C THR A 16 1.10 16.30 -3.37
N ASP A 17 0.59 16.42 -4.59
CA ASP A 17 0.98 17.45 -5.53
C ASP A 17 0.53 18.86 -5.12
N GLU A 18 -0.53 18.96 -4.34
CA GLU A 18 -1.08 20.22 -3.84
C GLU A 18 -0.12 20.99 -2.91
N ASP A 19 0.86 20.29 -2.32
CA ASP A 19 1.86 20.84 -1.41
C ASP A 19 3.31 20.59 -1.91
N GLU A 20 3.52 20.52 -3.20
CA GLU A 20 4.85 20.33 -3.80
C GLU A 20 5.58 19.09 -3.27
N GLY A 21 4.84 18.01 -3.00
CA GLY A 21 5.39 16.76 -2.49
C GLY A 21 5.69 16.76 -0.98
N LYS A 22 5.24 17.74 -0.22
CA LYS A 22 5.33 17.69 1.24
C LYS A 22 4.45 16.57 1.80
N ARG A 23 4.92 15.99 2.90
CA ARG A 23 4.16 14.95 3.59
C ARG A 23 2.89 15.52 4.21
N TYR A 24 1.73 15.06 3.78
CA TYR A 24 0.45 15.55 4.25
C TYR A 24 0.11 15.01 5.66
N ASP A 25 -0.23 15.90 6.57
CA ASP A 25 -0.49 15.56 7.97
C ASP A 25 -1.72 14.67 8.16
N LYS A 26 -2.78 14.89 7.34
CA LYS A 26 -4.01 14.08 7.36
C LYS A 26 -4.02 13.00 6.28
N ARG A 27 -2.85 12.40 6.01
CA ARG A 27 -2.75 11.26 5.09
C ARG A 27 -3.59 10.08 5.55
N TRP A 28 -3.95 9.22 4.64
CA TRP A 28 -4.92 8.17 4.91
C TRP A 28 -4.59 7.24 6.09
N PRO A 29 -3.33 6.91 6.44
CA PRO A 29 -3.07 6.10 7.63
C PRO A 29 -3.36 6.86 8.93
N ILE A 30 -3.16 8.18 8.97
CA ILE A 30 -3.53 9.02 10.10
C ILE A 30 -5.06 9.11 10.21
N GLU A 31 -5.75 9.33 9.09
CA GLU A 31 -7.22 9.35 9.09
C GLU A 31 -7.83 7.98 9.42
N LEU A 32 -7.20 6.88 9.01
CA LEU A 32 -7.52 5.54 9.50
C LEU A 32 -7.48 5.49 11.03
N SER A 33 -6.37 5.90 11.63
CA SER A 33 -6.20 5.91 13.09
C SER A 33 -7.27 6.76 13.79
N ASN A 34 -7.52 7.97 13.28
CA ASN A 34 -8.52 8.90 13.83
C ASN A 34 -9.94 8.30 13.79
N ASN A 35 -10.32 7.70 12.67
CA ASN A 35 -11.65 7.12 12.50
C ASN A 35 -11.85 5.84 13.31
N LEU A 36 -10.81 5.00 13.47
CA LEU A 36 -10.87 3.86 14.40
C LEU A 36 -11.03 4.31 15.85
N ALA A 37 -10.33 5.37 16.26
CA ALA A 37 -10.48 5.95 17.61
C ALA A 37 -11.90 6.52 17.81
N ASN A 38 -12.47 7.19 16.81
CA ASN A 38 -13.85 7.68 16.83
C ASN A 38 -14.88 6.51 16.95
N ALA A 39 -14.56 5.35 16.39
CA ALA A 39 -15.32 4.12 16.57
C ALA A 39 -15.07 3.43 17.94
N ARG A 40 -14.36 4.10 18.85
CA ARG A 40 -14.00 3.62 20.20
C ARG A 40 -13.11 2.37 20.21
N LEU A 41 -12.36 2.15 19.14
CA LEU A 41 -11.35 1.10 19.11
C LEU A 41 -10.02 1.67 19.65
N ASN A 42 -9.48 1.03 20.67
CA ASN A 42 -8.14 1.37 21.17
C ASN A 42 -7.08 0.78 20.23
N CYS A 43 -6.61 1.56 19.27
CA CYS A 43 -5.66 1.13 18.25
C CYS A 43 -4.46 2.06 18.13
N SER A 44 -3.36 1.52 17.60
CA SER A 44 -2.16 2.25 17.21
C SER A 44 -1.84 1.90 15.75
N VAL A 45 -1.85 2.88 14.87
CA VAL A 45 -1.44 2.72 13.45
C VAL A 45 0.00 3.17 13.32
N LYS A 46 0.85 2.23 12.93
CA LYS A 46 2.27 2.45 12.62
C LYS A 46 2.43 2.53 11.12
N GLU A 47 3.23 3.48 10.65
CA GLU A 47 3.47 3.71 9.24
C GLU A 47 4.91 3.36 8.90
N ASP A 48 5.09 2.43 7.96
CA ASP A 48 6.36 2.15 7.31
C ASP A 48 6.14 2.27 5.80
N SER A 49 6.09 3.51 5.34
CA SER A 49 5.82 3.84 3.94
C SER A 49 6.92 4.73 3.39
N LEU A 50 7.37 4.44 2.18
CA LEU A 50 8.50 5.12 1.56
C LEU A 50 8.18 5.48 0.10
N PRO A 51 8.26 6.76 -0.30
CA PRO A 51 8.11 7.15 -1.70
C PRO A 51 9.06 6.37 -2.62
N GLY A 52 8.53 5.88 -3.74
CA GLY A 52 9.31 5.07 -4.67
C GLY A 52 9.36 3.57 -4.35
N ARG A 53 8.85 3.12 -3.20
CA ARG A 53 8.94 1.70 -2.81
C ARG A 53 8.26 0.79 -3.82
N THR A 54 8.97 -0.23 -4.25
CA THR A 54 8.51 -1.34 -5.09
C THR A 54 8.10 -2.54 -4.23
N THR A 55 7.48 -3.54 -4.83
CA THR A 55 7.12 -4.78 -4.12
C THR A 55 8.36 -5.61 -3.76
N ASN A 56 9.10 -6.09 -4.75
CA ASN A 56 10.23 -7.02 -4.57
C ASN A 56 11.36 -6.84 -5.60
N ILE A 57 11.44 -5.68 -6.25
CA ILE A 57 12.48 -5.42 -7.23
C ILE A 57 13.40 -4.29 -6.76
N ASN A 58 14.70 -4.46 -6.94
CA ASN A 58 15.67 -3.41 -6.67
C ASN A 58 15.55 -2.30 -7.71
N ASP A 59 15.49 -1.08 -7.23
CA ASP A 59 15.62 0.07 -8.10
C ASP A 59 17.09 0.42 -8.26
N MET A 60 17.65 0.15 -9.44
CA MET A 60 19.07 0.40 -9.72
C MET A 60 19.35 1.89 -9.95
N GLN A 61 18.32 2.69 -10.15
CA GLN A 61 18.42 4.13 -10.35
C GLN A 61 18.30 4.91 -9.04
N ASP A 62 17.26 4.60 -8.25
CA ASP A 62 16.91 5.36 -7.05
C ASP A 62 17.38 4.67 -5.76
N GLY A 63 17.80 3.41 -5.84
CA GLY A 63 18.43 2.67 -4.75
C GLY A 63 17.72 1.38 -4.33
N SER A 64 18.50 0.39 -3.93
CA SER A 64 18.01 -0.93 -3.52
C SER A 64 17.17 -0.91 -2.23
N HIS A 65 17.28 0.16 -1.43
CA HIS A 65 16.47 0.36 -0.22
C HIS A 65 14.96 0.51 -0.54
N LEU A 66 14.61 0.77 -1.80
CA LEU A 66 13.23 0.82 -2.27
C LEU A 66 12.58 -0.56 -2.46
N ASN A 67 13.36 -1.64 -2.44
CA ASN A 67 12.83 -3.00 -2.52
C ASN A 67 12.11 -3.38 -1.23
N GLY A 68 10.76 -3.42 -1.27
CA GLY A 68 9.93 -3.71 -0.11
C GLY A 68 10.23 -5.07 0.51
N ALA A 69 10.38 -6.13 -0.30
CA ALA A 69 10.61 -7.47 0.21
C ALA A 69 11.93 -7.59 1.00
N SER A 70 12.96 -6.84 0.61
CA SER A 70 14.26 -6.89 1.27
C SER A 70 14.26 -6.37 2.72
N VAL A 71 13.32 -5.46 3.04
CA VAL A 71 13.24 -4.81 4.36
C VAL A 71 12.03 -5.28 5.18
N PHE A 72 11.06 -5.96 4.55
CA PHE A 72 9.77 -6.20 5.16
C PHE A 72 9.82 -7.07 6.41
N LYS A 73 10.63 -8.14 6.41
CA LYS A 73 10.77 -9.01 7.60
C LYS A 73 11.28 -8.24 8.82
N SER A 74 12.32 -7.43 8.65
CA SER A 74 12.85 -6.60 9.73
C SER A 74 11.86 -5.53 10.19
N CYS A 75 11.11 -4.95 9.26
CA CYS A 75 10.01 -4.03 9.57
C CYS A 75 8.94 -4.71 10.44
N LEU A 76 8.45 -5.90 10.07
CA LEU A 76 7.47 -6.65 10.84
C LEU A 76 7.94 -6.92 12.27
N LEU A 77 9.17 -7.40 12.42
CA LEU A 77 9.75 -7.71 13.73
C LEU A 77 9.96 -6.46 14.58
N SER A 78 10.40 -5.35 14.00
CA SER A 78 10.61 -4.09 14.72
C SER A 78 9.31 -3.46 15.22
N HIS A 79 8.20 -3.71 14.53
CA HIS A 79 6.88 -3.18 14.89
C HIS A 79 6.00 -4.15 15.67
N SER A 80 6.46 -5.40 15.87
CA SER A 80 5.69 -6.38 16.66
C SER A 80 5.49 -5.91 18.12
N PRO A 81 4.45 -6.38 18.80
CA PRO A 81 3.39 -7.26 18.32
C PRO A 81 2.36 -6.53 17.44
N LEU A 82 1.97 -7.15 16.32
CA LEU A 82 0.99 -6.62 15.36
C LEU A 82 -0.29 -7.45 15.37
N ASN A 83 -1.44 -6.79 15.28
CA ASN A 83 -2.71 -7.46 15.05
C ASN A 83 -3.02 -7.54 13.55
N LEU A 84 -2.68 -6.48 12.81
CA LEU A 84 -3.00 -6.34 11.40
C LEU A 84 -1.84 -5.70 10.63
N ILE A 85 -1.55 -6.28 9.48
CA ILE A 85 -0.62 -5.74 8.49
C ILE A 85 -1.44 -5.32 7.26
N ILE A 86 -1.33 -4.06 6.85
CA ILE A 86 -1.93 -3.54 5.63
C ILE A 86 -0.81 -3.29 4.61
N ILE A 87 -0.86 -3.98 3.48
CA ILE A 87 0.10 -3.84 2.38
C ILE A 87 -0.57 -3.07 1.25
N MET A 88 -0.02 -1.93 0.86
CA MET A 88 -0.45 -1.17 -0.32
C MET A 88 0.77 -0.80 -1.15
N LEU A 89 1.11 -1.65 -2.09
CA LEU A 89 2.26 -1.51 -3.00
C LEU A 89 1.90 -2.01 -4.41
N GLY A 90 2.71 -1.63 -5.38
CA GLY A 90 2.60 -2.04 -6.77
C GLY A 90 2.60 -0.88 -7.75
N THR A 91 2.30 0.34 -7.30
CA THR A 91 2.31 1.54 -8.16
C THR A 91 3.68 1.74 -8.80
N ASN A 92 4.75 1.76 -8.01
CA ASN A 92 6.09 2.03 -8.52
C ASN A 92 6.64 0.91 -9.42
N ASP A 93 6.19 -0.32 -9.21
CA ASP A 93 6.55 -1.48 -10.05
C ASP A 93 6.09 -1.33 -11.51
N LEU A 94 5.10 -0.46 -11.76
CA LEU A 94 4.56 -0.20 -13.10
C LEU A 94 5.46 0.69 -13.95
N LYS A 95 6.46 1.36 -13.37
CA LYS A 95 7.41 2.21 -14.09
C LYS A 95 8.05 1.42 -15.24
N LYS A 96 8.22 2.10 -16.38
CA LYS A 96 8.74 1.49 -17.61
C LYS A 96 10.07 0.76 -17.40
N ARG A 97 10.96 1.34 -16.58
CA ARG A 97 12.30 0.78 -16.31
C ARG A 97 12.29 -0.63 -15.71
N PHE A 98 11.23 -1.01 -15.02
CA PHE A 98 11.12 -2.36 -14.44
C PHE A 98 10.55 -3.39 -15.41
N ASN A 99 9.93 -2.94 -16.49
CA ASN A 99 9.35 -3.78 -17.55
C ASN A 99 8.49 -4.94 -17.02
N ARG A 100 7.72 -4.70 -15.96
CA ARG A 100 6.84 -5.70 -15.33
C ARG A 100 5.43 -5.64 -15.88
N SER A 101 4.81 -6.79 -16.01
CA SER A 101 3.37 -6.95 -16.18
C SER A 101 2.65 -6.81 -14.83
N SER A 102 1.33 -6.61 -14.85
CA SER A 102 0.50 -6.59 -13.64
C SER A 102 0.57 -7.88 -12.84
N ASP A 103 0.69 -9.04 -13.53
CA ASP A 103 0.85 -10.35 -12.88
C ASP A 103 2.20 -10.49 -12.16
N GLU A 104 3.27 -9.93 -12.73
CA GLU A 104 4.58 -9.93 -12.06
C GLU A 104 4.60 -9.00 -10.84
N VAL A 105 3.87 -7.87 -10.90
CA VAL A 105 3.67 -7.00 -9.73
C VAL A 105 2.88 -7.75 -8.65
N ALA A 106 1.80 -8.44 -9.03
CA ALA A 106 1.02 -9.24 -8.07
C ALA A 106 1.84 -10.38 -7.45
N LYS A 107 2.74 -11.02 -8.19
CA LYS A 107 3.71 -11.99 -7.63
C LYS A 107 4.64 -11.35 -6.59
N GLY A 108 5.04 -10.08 -6.80
CA GLY A 108 5.79 -9.33 -5.81
C GLY A 108 5.00 -9.11 -4.51
N VAL A 109 3.71 -8.79 -4.62
CA VAL A 109 2.81 -8.72 -3.44
C VAL A 109 2.64 -10.09 -2.79
N LYS A 110 2.53 -11.18 -3.58
CA LYS A 110 2.50 -12.56 -3.03
C LYS A 110 3.74 -12.88 -2.20
N GLU A 111 4.92 -12.41 -2.62
CA GLU A 111 6.14 -12.57 -1.84
C GLU A 111 6.05 -11.85 -0.49
N LEU A 112 5.52 -10.62 -0.45
CA LEU A 112 5.29 -9.91 0.81
C LEU A 112 4.28 -10.66 1.71
N ILE A 113 3.19 -11.17 1.15
CA ILE A 113 2.25 -12.01 1.90
C ILE A 113 2.95 -13.22 2.49
N ASN A 114 3.79 -13.91 1.71
CA ASN A 114 4.55 -15.07 2.17
C ASN A 114 5.54 -14.70 3.29
N ILE A 115 6.24 -13.58 3.18
CA ILE A 115 7.10 -13.08 4.25
C ILE A 115 6.30 -12.86 5.53
N ALA A 116 5.13 -12.21 5.45
CA ALA A 116 4.28 -11.98 6.62
C ALA A 116 3.75 -13.28 7.25
N LYS A 117 3.31 -14.25 6.44
CA LYS A 117 2.83 -15.57 6.89
C LYS A 117 3.90 -16.42 7.55
N HIS A 118 5.18 -16.13 7.32
CA HIS A 118 6.31 -16.87 7.90
C HIS A 118 7.11 -16.02 8.90
N THR A 119 6.54 -14.88 9.35
CA THR A 119 7.14 -14.01 10.35
C THR A 119 6.22 -13.91 11.56
N PHE A 120 6.66 -14.42 12.71
CA PHE A 120 5.90 -14.37 13.96
C PHE A 120 5.91 -12.95 14.53
N SER A 121 5.12 -12.09 13.93
CA SER A 121 4.97 -10.68 14.34
C SER A 121 3.66 -10.41 15.06
N GLY A 122 2.86 -11.45 15.30
CA GLY A 122 1.53 -11.36 15.87
C GLY A 122 1.52 -11.01 17.37
N LYS A 123 0.31 -10.96 17.92
CA LYS A 123 0.06 -10.59 19.31
C LYS A 123 0.72 -11.59 20.27
N GLY A 124 1.39 -11.07 21.29
CA GLY A 124 2.03 -11.90 22.33
C GLY A 124 3.45 -11.43 22.64
N SER A 125 4.25 -12.34 23.22
CA SER A 125 5.67 -12.10 23.52
C SER A 125 6.56 -12.38 22.30
N TRP A 126 7.83 -11.98 22.39
CA TRP A 126 8.82 -12.27 21.37
C TRP A 126 9.01 -13.76 21.05
N HIS A 127 8.70 -14.62 22.03
CA HIS A 127 8.86 -16.07 21.89
C HIS A 127 7.58 -16.77 21.39
N ASP A 128 6.47 -16.06 21.28
CA ASP A 128 5.21 -16.63 20.80
C ASP A 128 5.23 -16.73 19.28
N GLN A 129 4.67 -17.83 18.77
CA GLN A 129 4.61 -18.10 17.33
C GLN A 129 3.28 -17.62 16.73
N ASN A 130 2.85 -16.42 17.10
CA ASN A 130 1.61 -15.84 16.61
C ASN A 130 1.83 -15.05 15.33
N LEU A 131 0.90 -15.19 14.39
CA LEU A 131 0.86 -14.46 13.14
C LEU A 131 -0.08 -13.27 13.25
N SER A 132 0.19 -12.27 12.41
CA SER A 132 -0.70 -11.12 12.23
C SER A 132 -1.71 -11.41 11.13
N GLU A 133 -2.90 -10.81 11.22
CA GLU A 133 -3.82 -10.73 10.09
C GLU A 133 -3.22 -9.87 8.97
N ILE A 134 -3.55 -10.18 7.72
CA ILE A 134 -3.02 -9.48 6.56
C ILE A 134 -4.17 -8.95 5.70
N VAL A 135 -4.05 -7.72 5.26
CA VAL A 135 -4.92 -7.08 4.27
C VAL A 135 -4.05 -6.51 3.16
N VAL A 136 -4.45 -6.73 1.93
CA VAL A 136 -3.87 -6.08 0.76
C VAL A 136 -4.83 -5.01 0.27
N ILE A 137 -4.31 -3.84 -0.05
CA ILE A 137 -5.04 -2.79 -0.75
C ILE A 137 -4.47 -2.71 -2.17
N CYS A 138 -5.33 -2.89 -3.17
CA CYS A 138 -4.97 -2.59 -4.55
C CYS A 138 -4.84 -1.08 -4.70
N PRO A 139 -3.69 -0.53 -5.14
CA PRO A 139 -3.60 0.87 -5.50
C PRO A 139 -4.62 1.24 -6.59
N PRO A 140 -5.10 2.49 -6.63
CA PRO A 140 -6.01 2.91 -7.69
C PRO A 140 -5.35 2.87 -9.07
N VAL A 141 -6.17 2.80 -10.10
CA VAL A 141 -5.74 3.01 -11.48
C VAL A 141 -5.08 4.39 -11.58
N LEU A 142 -3.98 4.47 -12.29
CA LEU A 142 -3.29 5.74 -12.56
C LEU A 142 -4.23 6.69 -13.30
N GLY A 143 -4.07 8.00 -13.12
CA GLY A 143 -4.85 8.98 -13.85
C GLY A 143 -4.54 8.96 -15.36
N GLU A 144 -5.52 9.31 -16.18
CA GLU A 144 -5.39 9.31 -17.67
C GLU A 144 -4.23 10.16 -18.17
N LEU A 145 -3.86 11.21 -17.45
CA LEU A 145 -2.72 12.05 -17.75
C LEU A 145 -1.41 11.25 -17.84
N SER A 146 -1.28 10.11 -17.15
CA SER A 146 -0.11 9.24 -17.24
C SER A 146 0.08 8.60 -18.62
N ASN A 147 -0.94 8.65 -19.48
CA ASN A 147 -0.89 8.18 -20.87
C ASN A 147 -0.73 9.32 -21.88
N ASP A 148 -0.59 10.56 -21.41
CA ASP A 148 -0.39 11.73 -22.27
C ASP A 148 1.10 11.91 -22.59
N LEU A 149 1.46 11.89 -23.88
CA LEU A 149 2.82 12.13 -24.38
C LEU A 149 3.40 13.48 -23.95
N GLN A 150 2.56 14.45 -23.62
CA GLN A 150 2.97 15.79 -23.18
C GLN A 150 3.24 15.85 -21.67
N TRP A 151 2.84 14.83 -20.92
CA TRP A 151 3.14 14.80 -19.49
C TRP A 151 4.65 14.63 -19.25
N SER A 152 5.21 15.48 -18.41
CA SER A 152 6.67 15.57 -18.19
C SER A 152 7.33 14.24 -17.78
N ASN A 153 6.59 13.38 -17.07
CA ASN A 153 7.08 12.09 -16.59
C ASN A 153 6.62 10.90 -17.46
N TYR A 154 6.00 11.16 -18.62
CA TYR A 154 5.47 10.11 -19.49
C TYR A 154 6.49 8.98 -19.77
N ILE A 155 7.74 9.34 -20.07
CA ILE A 155 8.79 8.36 -20.42
C ILE A 155 9.02 7.35 -19.30
N GLU A 156 8.96 7.79 -18.05
CA GLU A 156 9.12 6.91 -16.88
C GLU A 156 7.92 5.97 -16.71
N TRP A 157 6.72 6.43 -17.05
CA TRP A 157 5.46 5.74 -16.80
C TRP A 157 4.79 5.20 -18.07
N GLU A 158 5.48 5.17 -19.19
CA GLU A 158 4.95 4.66 -20.45
C GLU A 158 4.40 3.23 -20.30
N GLY A 159 3.12 3.06 -20.66
CA GLY A 159 2.39 1.82 -20.54
C GLY A 159 1.92 1.46 -19.13
N ALA A 160 2.22 2.26 -18.12
CA ALA A 160 1.81 2.02 -16.73
C ALA A 160 0.29 2.13 -16.54
N PHE A 161 -0.36 3.05 -17.26
CA PHE A 161 -1.82 3.23 -17.21
C PHE A 161 -2.58 1.94 -17.51
N ASP A 162 -2.27 1.28 -18.63
CA ASP A 162 -2.95 0.04 -19.01
C ASP A 162 -2.62 -1.14 -18.09
N LYS A 163 -1.42 -1.15 -17.53
CA LYS A 163 -1.02 -2.13 -16.51
C LYS A 163 -1.79 -1.89 -15.21
N SER A 164 -1.95 -0.63 -14.78
CA SER A 164 -2.69 -0.30 -13.57
C SER A 164 -4.15 -0.77 -13.61
N LYS A 165 -4.81 -0.67 -14.78
CA LYS A 165 -6.18 -1.19 -14.99
C LYS A 165 -6.31 -2.70 -14.76
N LYS A 166 -5.24 -3.46 -15.00
CA LYS A 166 -5.22 -4.92 -14.86
C LYS A 166 -4.79 -5.37 -13.47
N LEU A 167 -4.18 -4.47 -12.69
CA LEU A 167 -3.54 -4.82 -11.42
C LEU A 167 -4.53 -5.42 -10.42
N PHE A 168 -5.75 -4.88 -10.34
CA PHE A 168 -6.78 -5.44 -9.44
C PHE A 168 -7.05 -6.91 -9.70
N ASN A 169 -7.25 -7.30 -10.95
CA ASN A 169 -7.54 -8.70 -11.29
C ASN A 169 -6.34 -9.62 -10.97
N SER A 170 -5.11 -9.16 -11.23
CA SER A 170 -3.90 -9.90 -10.90
C SER A 170 -3.72 -10.06 -9.37
N LEU A 171 -3.97 -9.01 -8.60
CA LEU A 171 -3.94 -9.05 -7.14
C LEU A 171 -5.06 -9.93 -6.58
N LYS A 172 -6.26 -9.85 -7.15
CA LYS A 172 -7.39 -10.68 -6.72
C LYS A 172 -7.08 -12.16 -6.86
N HIS A 173 -6.48 -12.57 -7.98
CA HIS A 173 -6.06 -13.95 -8.16
C HIS A 173 -5.10 -14.41 -7.04
N VAL A 174 -4.07 -13.63 -6.77
CA VAL A 174 -3.10 -13.91 -5.70
C VAL A 174 -3.76 -13.94 -4.32
N THR A 175 -4.59 -12.95 -4.01
CA THR A 175 -5.21 -12.85 -2.68
C THR A 175 -6.27 -13.93 -2.45
N ASP A 176 -6.99 -14.37 -3.49
CA ASP A 176 -7.93 -15.49 -3.40
C ASP A 176 -7.17 -16.81 -3.13
N GLU A 177 -6.06 -17.09 -3.83
CA GLU A 177 -5.20 -18.25 -3.58
C GLU A 177 -4.67 -18.25 -2.13
N GLU A 178 -4.20 -17.11 -1.68
CA GLU A 178 -3.61 -16.92 -0.35
C GLU A 178 -4.65 -16.76 0.77
N LYS A 179 -5.94 -16.66 0.43
CA LYS A 179 -7.07 -16.40 1.36
C LYS A 179 -6.87 -15.11 2.15
N ILE A 180 -6.40 -14.07 1.50
CA ILE A 180 -6.15 -12.73 2.06
C ILE A 180 -7.25 -11.78 1.60
N TYR A 181 -7.70 -10.92 2.51
CA TYR A 181 -8.68 -9.90 2.15
C TYR A 181 -8.05 -8.82 1.27
N LEU A 182 -8.66 -8.59 0.11
CA LEU A 182 -8.28 -7.53 -0.83
C LEU A 182 -9.30 -6.39 -0.76
N ILE A 183 -8.80 -5.18 -0.57
CA ILE A 183 -9.56 -3.94 -0.73
C ILE A 183 -9.26 -3.37 -2.11
N ASP A 184 -10.31 -3.18 -2.92
CA ASP A 184 -10.21 -2.47 -4.19
C ASP A 184 -10.38 -0.97 -3.95
N SER A 185 -9.30 -0.21 -3.97
CA SER A 185 -9.35 1.23 -3.75
C SER A 185 -10.10 1.97 -4.86
N ASN A 186 -10.14 1.42 -6.09
CA ASN A 186 -10.84 2.04 -7.22
C ASN A 186 -12.34 2.23 -6.99
N GLN A 187 -12.94 1.49 -6.05
CA GLN A 187 -14.35 1.68 -5.67
C GLN A 187 -14.59 2.95 -4.87
N TYR A 188 -13.55 3.62 -4.39
CA TYR A 188 -13.67 4.69 -3.41
C TYR A 188 -12.90 5.95 -3.77
N ILE A 189 -11.82 5.82 -4.53
CA ILE A 189 -10.89 6.89 -4.83
C ILE A 189 -10.33 6.77 -6.25
N GLU A 190 -9.81 7.86 -6.73
CA GLU A 190 -9.06 7.99 -7.98
C GLU A 190 -7.80 8.83 -7.74
N SER A 191 -6.84 8.76 -8.66
CA SER A 191 -5.65 9.60 -8.64
C SER A 191 -6.03 11.07 -8.88
N SER A 192 -5.15 11.99 -8.48
CA SER A 192 -5.36 13.43 -8.69
C SER A 192 -5.44 13.78 -10.18
N SER A 193 -6.22 14.81 -10.50
CA SER A 193 -6.24 15.36 -11.85
C SER A 193 -4.96 16.14 -12.22
N LEU A 194 -4.18 16.54 -11.21
CA LEU A 194 -2.91 17.27 -11.38
C LEU A 194 -1.71 16.33 -11.48
N ASP A 195 -1.75 15.24 -10.71
CA ASP A 195 -0.71 14.21 -10.71
C ASP A 195 -1.37 12.83 -10.88
N PRO A 196 -1.13 12.16 -12.02
CA PRO A 196 -1.81 10.90 -12.30
C PRO A 196 -1.36 9.73 -11.40
N ILE A 197 -0.32 9.92 -10.58
CA ILE A 197 0.26 8.90 -9.70
C ILE A 197 -0.21 9.07 -8.26
N HIS A 198 -0.33 10.32 -7.81
CA HIS A 198 -0.59 10.62 -6.41
C HIS A 198 -2.02 11.11 -6.17
N TRP A 199 -2.36 11.24 -4.90
CA TRP A 199 -3.70 11.55 -4.44
C TRP A 199 -3.82 12.99 -3.97
N SER A 200 -5.03 13.56 -4.15
CA SER A 200 -5.37 14.83 -3.52
C SER A 200 -5.50 14.69 -1.99
N LYS A 201 -5.38 15.80 -1.28
CA LYS A 201 -5.64 15.83 0.18
C LYS A 201 -7.01 15.26 0.52
N LYS A 202 -8.02 15.59 -0.27
CA LYS A 202 -9.38 15.10 -0.09
C LYS A 202 -9.47 13.58 -0.26
N THR A 203 -8.75 13.02 -1.21
CA THR A 203 -8.67 11.58 -1.43
C THR A 203 -8.08 10.88 -0.22
N HIS A 204 -7.00 11.40 0.35
CA HIS A 204 -6.41 10.85 1.57
C HIS A 204 -7.40 10.80 2.74
N GLU A 205 -8.09 11.90 3.03
CA GLU A 205 -9.07 11.99 4.11
C GLU A 205 -10.24 11.00 3.92
N THR A 206 -10.79 10.96 2.70
CA THR A 206 -11.91 10.09 2.37
C THR A 206 -11.53 8.61 2.46
N PHE A 207 -10.36 8.26 1.94
CA PHE A 207 -9.90 6.88 1.91
C PHE A 207 -9.56 6.35 3.31
N GLY A 208 -8.90 7.14 4.16
CA GLY A 208 -8.61 6.75 5.53
C GLY A 208 -9.87 6.39 6.33
N LYS A 209 -10.93 7.21 6.19
CA LYS A 209 -12.23 6.90 6.76
C LYS A 209 -12.81 5.60 6.21
N LYS A 210 -12.75 5.41 4.89
CA LYS A 210 -13.29 4.22 4.24
C LYS A 210 -12.58 2.94 4.67
N VAL A 211 -11.26 2.96 4.77
CA VAL A 211 -10.48 1.81 5.27
C VAL A 211 -10.86 1.51 6.72
N ALA A 212 -11.06 2.53 7.57
CA ALA A 212 -11.54 2.32 8.94
C ALA A 212 -12.89 1.59 8.97
N ASP A 213 -13.87 2.05 8.18
CA ASP A 213 -15.19 1.42 8.10
C ASP A 213 -15.10 -0.06 7.65
N LEU A 214 -14.23 -0.36 6.68
CA LEU A 214 -14.02 -1.72 6.18
C LEU A 214 -13.39 -2.62 7.23
N ILE A 215 -12.41 -2.11 7.99
CA ILE A 215 -11.75 -2.84 9.06
C ILE A 215 -12.75 -3.16 10.18
N VAL A 216 -13.49 -2.16 10.66
CA VAL A 216 -14.49 -2.34 11.74
C VAL A 216 -15.55 -3.38 11.38
N ASN A 217 -16.01 -3.37 10.13
CA ASN A 217 -17.15 -4.20 9.71
C ASN A 217 -16.77 -5.60 9.22
N ARG A 218 -15.52 -5.83 8.82
CA ARG A 218 -15.13 -7.06 8.12
C ARG A 218 -13.97 -7.82 8.72
N ILE A 219 -13.11 -7.18 9.50
CA ILE A 219 -11.91 -7.80 10.07
C ILE A 219 -12.15 -8.02 11.56
N LYS A 220 -12.13 -9.27 11.97
CA LYS A 220 -12.15 -9.64 13.39
C LYS A 220 -10.74 -9.43 13.95
N LEU A 221 -10.53 -8.27 14.56
CA LEU A 221 -9.28 -7.90 15.24
C LEU A 221 -9.22 -8.42 16.67
#